data_b57b7c6faedfa1d3a5fae5d6da642bd4
#
_entry.id   b57b7c6faedfa1d3a5fae5d6da642bd4
#
_cell.length_a   1.000
_cell.length_b   1.000
_cell.length_c   1.000
_cell.angle_alpha   90.00
_cell.angle_beta   90.00
_cell.angle_gamma   90.00
#
_symmetry.space_group_name_H-M   'P 1'
#
loop_
_entity.id
_entity.type
_entity.pdbx_description
1 polymer ?
#
loop_
_entity_poly.entity_id
_entity_poly.type
_entity_poly.pdbx_seq_one_letter_code
_entity_poly.pdbx_strand_id
1 'polypeptide(L)'
;MSAITITDAAHDYLADLLSKQTTPGIGIRVFITQPGTQYAETCIAYCKPGEQKPEDTALGLASFTAWIDAVSEPFLEDAVVDYATDRMGGQLTIKAPNAKVPMVNEDSPLNERINYYLQTEINPGLANHGGQVSLVDVVEEGIAVLKFGGGCQGCGQADLTLKEGIEKTLLERIPELKGVRDVTDHSIRENAYY
;
A
#
# COMPACT_ATOMS: atom_id res chain seq x y z
N MET A 1 -13.27 -8.17 -12.47
CA MET A 1 -12.39 -9.37 -12.38
C MET A 1 -11.85 -9.36 -10.97
N SER A 2 -11.86 -10.50 -10.27
CA SER A 2 -11.41 -10.53 -8.87
C SER A 2 -9.92 -10.26 -8.82
N ALA A 3 -9.52 -9.24 -8.10
CA ALA A 3 -8.13 -8.80 -7.99
C ALA A 3 -7.28 -9.68 -7.06
N ILE A 4 -7.92 -10.60 -6.31
CA ILE A 4 -7.27 -11.49 -5.32
C ILE A 4 -7.21 -12.92 -5.84
N THR A 5 -6.07 -13.57 -5.64
CA THR A 5 -5.84 -14.98 -5.94
C THR A 5 -5.81 -15.80 -4.63
N ILE A 6 -6.58 -16.86 -4.56
CA ILE A 6 -6.51 -17.86 -3.47
C ILE A 6 -5.93 -19.13 -4.09
N THR A 7 -4.74 -19.55 -3.63
CA THR A 7 -4.10 -20.78 -4.13
C THR A 7 -4.90 -22.04 -3.76
N ASP A 8 -4.72 -23.14 -4.50
CA ASP A 8 -5.39 -24.40 -4.20
C ASP A 8 -5.07 -24.88 -2.77
N ALA A 9 -3.84 -24.70 -2.32
CA ALA A 9 -3.41 -25.06 -0.96
C ALA A 9 -4.14 -24.22 0.10
N ALA A 10 -4.30 -22.92 -0.14
CA ALA A 10 -5.07 -22.04 0.75
C ALA A 10 -6.56 -22.35 0.71
N HIS A 11 -7.12 -22.65 -0.48
CA HIS A 11 -8.51 -23.06 -0.64
C HIS A 11 -8.81 -24.34 0.17
N ASP A 12 -7.99 -25.38 0.03
CA ASP A 12 -8.19 -26.65 0.72
C ASP A 12 -8.09 -26.50 2.24
N TYR A 13 -7.12 -25.74 2.71
CA TYR A 13 -6.98 -25.42 4.13
C TYR A 13 -8.17 -24.66 4.68
N LEU A 14 -8.64 -23.61 3.98
CA LEU A 14 -9.81 -22.82 4.38
C LEU A 14 -11.08 -23.65 4.34
N ALA A 15 -11.26 -24.51 3.32
CA ALA A 15 -12.40 -25.42 3.22
C ALA A 15 -12.43 -26.40 4.40
N ASP A 16 -11.28 -26.97 4.80
CA ASP A 16 -11.17 -27.83 5.99
C ASP A 16 -11.53 -27.06 7.28
N LEU A 17 -11.04 -25.83 7.44
CA LEU A 17 -11.41 -24.98 8.59
C LEU A 17 -12.92 -24.69 8.64
N LEU A 18 -13.52 -24.37 7.50
CA LEU A 18 -14.94 -24.06 7.41
C LEU A 18 -15.81 -25.29 7.64
N SER A 19 -15.37 -26.48 7.20
CA SER A 19 -16.09 -27.74 7.43
C SER A 19 -16.23 -28.12 8.89
N LYS A 20 -15.33 -27.62 9.75
CA LYS A 20 -15.36 -27.82 11.22
C LYS A 20 -16.29 -26.86 11.93
N GLN A 21 -16.84 -25.87 11.23
CA GLN A 21 -17.79 -24.94 11.80
C GLN A 21 -19.21 -25.54 11.80
N THR A 22 -19.99 -25.18 12.81
CA THR A 22 -21.36 -25.68 12.97
C THR A 22 -22.40 -24.92 12.14
N THR A 23 -22.01 -23.79 11.53
CA THR A 23 -22.90 -22.93 10.78
C THR A 23 -22.93 -23.34 9.31
N PRO A 24 -24.05 -23.80 8.75
CA PRO A 24 -24.17 -24.14 7.33
C PRO A 24 -23.97 -22.90 6.45
N GLY A 25 -23.23 -23.05 5.33
CA GLY A 25 -23.03 -21.96 4.37
C GLY A 25 -22.08 -20.86 4.86
N ILE A 26 -21.30 -21.13 5.90
CA ILE A 26 -20.24 -20.20 6.36
C ILE A 26 -19.17 -20.05 5.29
N GLY A 27 -18.76 -18.81 5.04
CA GLY A 27 -17.64 -18.46 4.16
C GLY A 27 -16.56 -17.69 4.88
N ILE A 28 -15.76 -16.98 4.13
CA ILE A 28 -14.76 -16.06 4.66
C ILE A 28 -15.04 -14.63 4.18
N ARG A 29 -14.55 -13.64 4.92
CA ARG A 29 -14.49 -12.25 4.51
C ARG A 29 -13.04 -11.79 4.54
N VAL A 30 -12.57 -11.25 3.42
CA VAL A 30 -11.22 -10.69 3.26
C VAL A 30 -11.33 -9.17 3.31
N PHE A 31 -10.54 -8.56 4.16
CA PHE A 31 -10.53 -7.10 4.33
C PHE A 31 -9.16 -6.60 4.78
N ILE A 32 -8.94 -5.30 4.62
CA ILE A 32 -7.73 -4.62 5.08
C ILE A 32 -8.14 -3.62 6.15
N THR A 33 -7.46 -3.63 7.29
CA THR A 33 -7.58 -2.58 8.28
C THR A 33 -6.71 -1.40 7.87
N GLN A 34 -7.23 -0.19 7.92
CA GLN A 34 -6.53 1.05 7.53
C GLN A 34 -5.87 0.96 6.13
N PRO A 35 -6.62 0.58 5.08
CA PRO A 35 -6.07 0.40 3.74
C PRO A 35 -5.43 1.70 3.24
N GLY A 36 -4.33 1.58 2.48
CA GLY A 36 -3.59 2.72 1.96
C GLY A 36 -2.70 3.43 2.98
N THR A 37 -2.52 2.89 4.18
CA THR A 37 -1.61 3.44 5.19
C THR A 37 -0.48 2.47 5.50
N GLN A 38 0.60 2.98 6.11
CA GLN A 38 1.70 2.13 6.57
C GLN A 38 1.28 1.07 7.61
N TYR A 39 0.13 1.27 8.26
CA TYR A 39 -0.44 0.37 9.27
C TYR A 39 -1.47 -0.61 8.69
N ALA A 40 -1.59 -0.66 7.36
CA ALA A 40 -2.52 -1.57 6.71
C ALA A 40 -2.16 -3.02 7.00
N GLU A 41 -3.16 -3.79 7.45
CA GLU A 41 -3.06 -5.22 7.71
C GLU A 41 -4.18 -5.95 6.99
N THR A 42 -3.82 -6.98 6.21
CA THR A 42 -4.79 -7.81 5.50
C THR A 42 -5.27 -8.93 6.42
N CYS A 43 -6.59 -9.04 6.55
CA CYS A 43 -7.24 -9.95 7.48
C CYS A 43 -8.20 -10.89 6.74
N ILE A 44 -8.34 -12.12 7.25
CA ILE A 44 -9.39 -13.05 6.89
C ILE A 44 -10.19 -13.39 8.15
N ALA A 45 -11.51 -13.30 8.06
CA ALA A 45 -12.42 -13.67 9.12
C ALA A 45 -13.49 -14.63 8.62
N TYR A 46 -14.08 -15.41 9.52
CA TYR A 46 -15.29 -16.16 9.19
C TYR A 46 -16.44 -15.19 8.86
N CYS A 47 -17.25 -15.56 7.88
CA CYS A 47 -18.42 -14.80 7.48
C CYS A 47 -19.62 -15.73 7.43
N LYS A 48 -20.57 -15.58 8.36
CA LYS A 48 -21.80 -16.34 8.36
C LYS A 48 -22.77 -15.79 7.32
N PRO A 49 -23.72 -16.60 6.84
CA PRO A 49 -24.76 -16.11 5.95
C PRO A 49 -25.49 -14.91 6.55
N GLY A 50 -25.48 -13.78 5.84
CA GLY A 50 -26.10 -12.52 6.28
C GLY A 50 -25.16 -11.56 7.02
N GLU A 51 -23.92 -11.93 7.33
CA GLU A 51 -22.92 -11.03 7.90
C GLU A 51 -22.13 -10.24 6.85
N GLN A 52 -22.17 -10.67 5.58
CA GLN A 52 -21.59 -9.91 4.47
C GLN A 52 -22.30 -8.56 4.32
N LYS A 53 -21.56 -7.53 3.97
CA LYS A 53 -22.14 -6.22 3.66
C LYS A 53 -22.73 -6.22 2.25
N PRO A 54 -23.76 -5.39 1.98
CA PRO A 54 -24.37 -5.30 0.65
C PRO A 54 -23.40 -4.93 -0.47
N GLU A 55 -22.34 -4.18 -0.11
CA GLU A 55 -21.31 -3.68 -1.03
C GLU A 55 -20.16 -4.68 -1.23
N ASP A 56 -20.07 -5.75 -0.42
CA ASP A 56 -18.99 -6.73 -0.52
C ASP A 56 -19.08 -7.51 -1.84
N THR A 57 -17.96 -7.69 -2.51
CA THR A 57 -17.88 -8.48 -3.74
C THR A 57 -17.77 -9.97 -3.41
N ALA A 58 -18.65 -10.78 -3.99
CA ALA A 58 -18.64 -12.23 -3.81
C ALA A 58 -17.65 -12.92 -4.77
N LEU A 59 -16.67 -13.61 -4.24
CA LEU A 59 -15.81 -14.54 -4.96
C LEU A 59 -16.26 -15.99 -4.67
N GLY A 60 -16.98 -16.59 -5.61
CA GLY A 60 -17.42 -17.98 -5.51
C GLY A 60 -16.25 -18.94 -5.73
N LEU A 61 -15.95 -19.74 -4.73
CA LEU A 61 -14.96 -20.83 -4.77
C LEU A 61 -15.68 -22.19 -4.77
N ALA A 62 -14.97 -23.27 -5.10
CA ALA A 62 -15.59 -24.59 -5.25
C ALA A 62 -16.33 -25.07 -4.00
N SER A 63 -15.84 -24.71 -2.80
CA SER A 63 -16.37 -25.23 -1.52
C SER A 63 -17.01 -24.16 -0.64
N PHE A 64 -16.74 -22.89 -0.88
CA PHE A 64 -17.26 -21.76 -0.08
C PHE A 64 -17.25 -20.45 -0.87
N THR A 65 -17.82 -19.41 -0.31
CA THR A 65 -17.74 -18.05 -0.85
C THR A 65 -16.78 -17.21 -0.02
N ALA A 66 -15.86 -16.50 -0.69
CA ALA A 66 -15.07 -15.44 -0.10
C ALA A 66 -15.72 -14.09 -0.42
N TRP A 67 -15.98 -13.32 0.61
CA TRP A 67 -16.54 -11.97 0.51
C TRP A 67 -15.40 -10.96 0.60
N ILE A 68 -15.25 -10.13 -0.41
CA ILE A 68 -14.22 -9.09 -0.46
C ILE A 68 -14.84 -7.78 -0.02
N ASP A 69 -14.28 -7.19 1.04
CA ASP A 69 -14.72 -5.89 1.53
C ASP A 69 -14.57 -4.80 0.48
N ALA A 70 -15.64 -4.07 0.17
CA ALA A 70 -15.66 -3.10 -0.92
C ALA A 70 -14.60 -1.99 -0.78
N VAL A 71 -14.34 -1.52 0.45
CA VAL A 71 -13.30 -0.50 0.72
C VAL A 71 -11.91 -1.06 0.51
N SER A 72 -11.72 -2.34 0.80
CA SER A 72 -10.43 -3.02 0.69
C SER A 72 -10.14 -3.54 -0.71
N GLU A 73 -11.16 -3.74 -1.54
CA GLU A 73 -11.05 -4.38 -2.86
C GLU A 73 -10.00 -3.72 -3.77
N PRO A 74 -9.92 -2.37 -3.92
CA PRO A 74 -8.89 -1.74 -4.74
C PRO A 74 -7.45 -2.01 -4.26
N PHE A 75 -7.28 -2.19 -2.95
CA PHE A 75 -5.98 -2.45 -2.33
C PHE A 75 -5.59 -3.93 -2.31
N LEU A 76 -6.52 -4.82 -2.70
CA LEU A 76 -6.31 -6.26 -2.84
C LEU A 76 -5.94 -6.67 -4.28
N GLU A 77 -5.74 -5.72 -5.18
CA GLU A 77 -5.23 -6.00 -6.52
C GLU A 77 -3.85 -6.69 -6.42
N ASP A 78 -3.68 -7.79 -7.17
CA ASP A 78 -2.52 -8.68 -7.11
C ASP A 78 -2.27 -9.34 -5.75
N ALA A 79 -3.25 -9.33 -4.85
CA ALA A 79 -3.12 -10.03 -3.59
C ALA A 79 -3.17 -11.56 -3.80
N VAL A 80 -2.35 -12.27 -3.02
CA VAL A 80 -2.28 -13.72 -3.04
C VAL A 80 -2.45 -14.26 -1.62
N VAL A 81 -3.46 -15.11 -1.44
CA VAL A 81 -3.64 -15.92 -0.23
C VAL A 81 -3.05 -17.29 -0.51
N ASP A 82 -2.07 -17.69 0.30
CA ASP A 82 -1.36 -18.95 0.15
C ASP A 82 -1.23 -19.69 1.48
N TYR A 83 -1.10 -21.00 1.42
CA TYR A 83 -0.89 -21.85 2.59
C TYR A 83 0.33 -22.73 2.39
N ALA A 84 1.32 -22.54 3.24
CA ALA A 84 2.55 -23.32 3.24
C ALA A 84 2.66 -24.15 4.51
N THR A 85 3.10 -25.41 4.36
CA THR A 85 3.42 -26.30 5.46
C THR A 85 4.94 -26.43 5.63
N ASP A 86 5.40 -26.31 6.86
CA ASP A 86 6.79 -26.54 7.24
C ASP A 86 6.89 -27.59 8.37
N ARG A 87 8.11 -27.77 8.91
CA ARG A 87 8.35 -28.74 10.00
C ARG A 87 7.66 -28.36 11.33
N MET A 88 7.20 -27.11 11.45
CA MET A 88 6.57 -26.57 12.67
C MET A 88 5.04 -26.46 12.53
N GLY A 89 4.50 -26.77 11.36
CA GLY A 89 3.06 -26.70 11.08
C GLY A 89 2.74 -26.01 9.76
N GLY A 90 1.49 -25.59 9.58
CA GLY A 90 1.05 -24.85 8.41
C GLY A 90 0.79 -23.38 8.73
N GLN A 91 1.09 -22.50 7.80
CA GLN A 91 0.86 -21.08 7.91
C GLN A 91 0.09 -20.56 6.70
N LEU A 92 -1.05 -19.92 6.97
CA LEU A 92 -1.77 -19.12 5.98
C LEU A 92 -1.08 -17.76 5.86
N THR A 93 -0.71 -17.38 4.66
CA THR A 93 -0.06 -16.09 4.37
C THR A 93 -0.90 -15.30 3.37
N ILE A 94 -0.94 -13.98 3.55
CA ILE A 94 -1.60 -13.06 2.63
C ILE A 94 -0.56 -12.03 2.19
N LYS A 95 -0.26 -12.04 0.90
CA LYS A 95 0.60 -11.03 0.27
C LYS A 95 -0.31 -10.07 -0.49
N ALA A 96 -0.42 -8.84 -0.04
CA ALA A 96 -1.20 -7.78 -0.67
C ALA A 96 -0.27 -6.59 -0.94
N PRO A 97 0.38 -6.54 -2.12
CA PRO A 97 1.41 -5.54 -2.42
C PRO A 97 0.87 -4.10 -2.36
N ASN A 98 -0.41 -3.92 -2.70
CA ASN A 98 -1.04 -2.61 -2.75
C ASN A 98 -1.73 -2.20 -1.44
N ALA A 99 -1.74 -3.05 -0.41
CA ALA A 99 -2.45 -2.79 0.84
C ALA A 99 -2.03 -1.49 1.54
N LYS A 100 -0.75 -1.14 1.43
CA LYS A 100 -0.13 0.05 2.05
C LYS A 100 0.01 1.24 1.09
N VAL A 101 -0.38 1.09 -0.16
CA VAL A 101 -0.26 2.13 -1.18
C VAL A 101 -1.52 2.99 -1.16
N PRO A 102 -1.44 4.30 -0.86
CA PRO A 102 -2.59 5.18 -0.92
C PRO A 102 -3.18 5.18 -2.34
N MET A 103 -4.48 4.96 -2.48
CA MET A 103 -5.18 5.14 -3.74
C MET A 103 -5.52 6.61 -3.91
N VAL A 104 -4.97 7.23 -4.96
CA VAL A 104 -5.23 8.62 -5.32
C VAL A 104 -5.76 8.72 -6.74
N ASN A 105 -6.63 9.70 -6.96
CA ASN A 105 -7.17 10.06 -8.26
C ASN A 105 -7.03 11.58 -8.48
N GLU A 106 -7.49 12.09 -9.61
CA GLU A 106 -7.41 13.52 -9.93
C GLU A 106 -8.18 14.41 -8.94
N ASP A 107 -9.24 13.88 -8.33
CA ASP A 107 -10.06 14.59 -7.34
C ASP A 107 -9.50 14.51 -5.91
N SER A 108 -8.47 13.68 -5.67
CA SER A 108 -7.85 13.56 -4.36
C SER A 108 -7.11 14.85 -3.98
N PRO A 109 -7.08 15.22 -2.70
CA PRO A 109 -6.33 16.39 -2.21
C PRO A 109 -4.87 16.37 -2.69
N LEU A 110 -4.35 17.54 -3.03
CA LEU A 110 -3.02 17.70 -3.62
C LEU A 110 -1.90 17.07 -2.74
N ASN A 111 -2.00 17.23 -1.43
CA ASN A 111 -1.08 16.64 -0.46
C ASN A 111 -1.10 15.09 -0.48
N GLU A 112 -2.26 14.47 -0.67
CA GLU A 112 -2.37 13.02 -0.78
C GLU A 112 -1.76 12.51 -2.07
N ARG A 113 -2.00 13.19 -3.19
CA ARG A 113 -1.43 12.87 -4.50
C ARG A 113 0.10 13.01 -4.49
N ILE A 114 0.64 14.06 -3.89
CA ILE A 114 2.09 14.24 -3.74
C ILE A 114 2.66 13.10 -2.89
N ASN A 115 2.09 12.79 -1.73
CA ASN A 115 2.56 11.71 -0.88
C ASN A 115 2.53 10.35 -1.59
N TYR A 116 1.50 10.09 -2.39
CA TYR A 116 1.43 8.89 -3.21
C TYR A 116 2.65 8.74 -4.11
N TYR A 117 2.95 9.76 -4.94
CA TYR A 117 4.08 9.68 -5.86
C TYR A 117 5.44 9.69 -5.15
N LEU A 118 5.55 10.37 -3.99
CA LEU A 118 6.75 10.27 -3.16
C LEU A 118 6.98 8.83 -2.69
N GLN A 119 5.94 8.11 -2.28
CA GLN A 119 6.06 6.75 -1.74
C GLN A 119 6.19 5.69 -2.82
N THR A 120 5.52 5.85 -3.96
CA THR A 120 5.44 4.80 -4.99
C THR A 120 6.50 4.92 -6.08
N GLU A 121 6.91 6.14 -6.44
CA GLU A 121 7.86 6.36 -7.53
C GLU A 121 9.21 6.90 -7.05
N ILE A 122 9.24 7.81 -6.08
CA ILE A 122 10.44 8.57 -5.72
C ILE A 122 11.25 7.87 -4.61
N ASN A 123 10.62 7.59 -3.47
CA ASN A 123 11.33 6.99 -2.33
C ASN A 123 11.92 5.60 -2.60
N PRO A 124 11.32 4.71 -3.41
CA PRO A 124 11.97 3.45 -3.76
C PRO A 124 13.32 3.63 -4.46
N GLY A 125 13.44 4.66 -5.32
CA GLY A 125 14.72 5.03 -5.94
C GLY A 125 15.73 5.58 -4.94
N LEU A 126 15.31 6.40 -3.99
CA LEU A 126 16.15 7.00 -2.95
C LEU A 126 16.63 5.99 -1.92
N ALA A 127 15.81 4.98 -1.61
CA ALA A 127 16.12 3.95 -0.62
C ALA A 127 17.39 3.17 -0.97
N ASN A 128 17.70 3.00 -2.27
CA ASN A 128 18.95 2.37 -2.74
C ASN A 128 20.22 3.14 -2.31
N HIS A 129 20.06 4.42 -1.98
CA HIS A 129 21.12 5.32 -1.49
C HIS A 129 20.92 5.68 -0.01
N GLY A 130 20.05 4.94 0.71
CA GLY A 130 19.74 5.19 2.12
C GLY A 130 19.00 6.52 2.35
N GLY A 131 18.46 7.13 1.30
CA GLY A 131 17.76 8.41 1.35
C GLY A 131 16.23 8.24 1.37
N GLN A 132 15.56 9.31 1.75
CA GLN A 132 14.11 9.44 1.66
C GLN A 132 13.72 10.91 1.53
N VAL A 133 12.52 11.15 1.01
CA VAL A 133 11.89 12.47 0.95
C VAL A 133 10.47 12.41 1.49
N SER A 134 10.06 13.43 2.22
CA SER A 134 8.71 13.57 2.77
C SER A 134 8.11 14.93 2.45
N LEU A 135 6.79 14.97 2.29
CA LEU A 135 6.04 16.21 2.19
C LEU A 135 5.88 16.82 3.59
N VAL A 136 6.22 18.08 3.72
CA VAL A 136 6.00 18.87 4.95
C VAL A 136 4.69 19.64 4.84
N ASP A 137 4.47 20.33 3.71
CA ASP A 137 3.29 21.17 3.49
C ASP A 137 3.09 21.43 1.99
N VAL A 138 1.94 21.96 1.63
CA VAL A 138 1.65 22.53 0.31
C VAL A 138 1.27 23.98 0.49
N VAL A 139 2.07 24.89 -0.04
CA VAL A 139 1.91 26.34 0.13
C VAL A 139 1.69 27.04 -1.21
N GLU A 140 1.31 28.32 -1.17
CA GLU A 140 1.20 29.19 -2.35
C GLU A 140 0.39 28.54 -3.49
N GLU A 141 -0.73 27.87 -3.13
CA GLU A 141 -1.66 27.22 -4.07
C GLU A 141 -0.97 26.23 -5.06
N GLY A 142 -0.01 25.47 -4.59
CA GLY A 142 0.58 24.40 -5.41
C GLY A 142 2.10 24.30 -5.37
N ILE A 143 2.79 24.82 -4.37
CA ILE A 143 4.20 24.57 -4.12
C ILE A 143 4.33 23.50 -3.04
N ALA A 144 4.92 22.35 -3.39
CA ALA A 144 5.22 21.27 -2.43
C ALA A 144 6.47 21.62 -1.62
N VAL A 145 6.33 21.67 -0.31
CA VAL A 145 7.45 21.87 0.62
C VAL A 145 7.94 20.48 1.05
N LEU A 146 9.14 20.12 0.62
CA LEU A 146 9.74 18.82 0.86
C LEU A 146 10.87 18.89 1.87
N LYS A 147 11.07 17.78 2.58
CA LYS A 147 12.21 17.57 3.49
C LYS A 147 12.91 16.26 3.14
N PHE A 148 14.21 16.36 2.90
CA PHE A 148 15.06 15.19 2.64
C PHE A 148 15.63 14.65 3.95
N GLY A 149 15.80 13.32 4.01
CA GLY A 149 16.35 12.61 5.16
C GLY A 149 17.27 11.46 4.75
N GLY A 150 17.93 10.86 5.73
CA GLY A 150 18.87 9.77 5.49
C GLY A 150 20.07 10.20 4.66
N GLY A 151 20.49 9.36 3.72
CA GLY A 151 21.64 9.61 2.84
C GLY A 151 21.53 10.84 1.95
N CYS A 152 20.33 11.38 1.75
CA CYS A 152 20.10 12.60 0.98
C CYS A 152 20.38 13.88 1.79
N GLN A 153 20.52 13.78 3.11
CA GLN A 153 20.82 14.91 3.97
C GLN A 153 22.33 15.16 3.98
N GLY A 154 22.78 16.28 3.43
CA GLY A 154 24.19 16.71 3.46
C GLY A 154 25.04 16.32 2.24
N CYS A 155 24.46 15.76 1.18
CA CYS A 155 25.17 15.41 -0.06
C CYS A 155 25.11 16.59 -1.06
N GLY A 156 26.04 17.55 -0.94
CA GLY A 156 25.95 18.87 -1.59
C GLY A 156 26.06 18.93 -3.13
N GLN A 157 26.38 17.85 -3.85
CA GLN A 157 26.37 17.81 -5.33
C GLN A 157 25.27 16.91 -5.91
N ALA A 158 24.83 15.90 -5.19
CA ALA A 158 23.68 15.07 -5.58
C ALA A 158 22.35 15.82 -5.38
N ASP A 159 22.36 16.86 -4.56
CA ASP A 159 21.19 17.57 -4.07
C ASP A 159 20.42 18.30 -5.21
N LEU A 160 21.12 19.00 -6.09
CA LEU A 160 20.49 19.77 -7.16
C LEU A 160 19.86 18.84 -8.23
N THR A 161 20.61 17.85 -8.69
CA THR A 161 20.14 16.89 -9.71
C THR A 161 19.01 16.02 -9.20
N LEU A 162 19.08 15.64 -7.92
CA LEU A 162 18.03 14.86 -7.26
C LEU A 162 16.75 15.69 -7.10
N LYS A 163 16.90 16.93 -6.63
CA LYS A 163 15.78 17.86 -6.47
C LYS A 163 15.11 18.16 -7.81
N GLU A 164 15.88 18.47 -8.86
CA GLU A 164 15.36 18.69 -10.21
C GLU A 164 14.65 17.44 -10.77
N GLY A 165 15.15 16.25 -10.51
CA GLY A 165 14.54 14.99 -10.90
C GLY A 165 13.21 14.74 -10.18
N ILE A 166 13.15 15.00 -8.88
CA ILE A 166 11.93 14.88 -8.07
C ILE A 166 10.89 15.92 -8.50
N GLU A 167 11.30 17.18 -8.64
CA GLU A 167 10.42 18.25 -9.11
C GLU A 167 9.82 17.94 -10.47
N LYS A 168 10.65 17.50 -11.42
CA LYS A 168 10.19 17.12 -12.76
C LYS A 168 9.17 15.97 -12.69
N THR A 169 9.46 14.91 -11.94
CA THR A 169 8.54 13.78 -11.77
C THR A 169 7.21 14.23 -11.19
N LEU A 170 7.23 15.03 -10.13
CA LEU A 170 5.99 15.51 -9.50
C LEU A 170 5.18 16.44 -10.42
N LEU A 171 5.84 17.33 -11.17
CA LEU A 171 5.17 18.23 -12.13
C LEU A 171 4.56 17.46 -13.32
N GLU A 172 5.21 16.39 -13.77
CA GLU A 172 4.68 15.52 -14.83
C GLU A 172 3.44 14.73 -14.37
N ARG A 173 3.41 14.32 -13.11
CA ARG A 173 2.31 13.51 -12.52
C ARG A 173 1.15 14.35 -11.98
N ILE A 174 1.43 15.58 -11.58
CA ILE A 174 0.47 16.48 -10.93
C ILE A 174 0.52 17.85 -11.63
N PRO A 175 -0.28 18.05 -12.69
CA PRO A 175 -0.24 19.29 -13.48
C PRO A 175 -0.60 20.58 -12.70
N GLU A 176 -1.33 20.44 -11.58
CA GLU A 176 -1.68 21.57 -10.71
C GLU A 176 -0.52 22.01 -9.80
N LEU A 177 0.51 21.19 -9.65
CA LEU A 177 1.70 21.55 -8.90
C LEU A 177 2.49 22.63 -9.65
N LYS A 178 2.89 23.69 -8.95
CA LYS A 178 3.62 24.82 -9.54
C LYS A 178 5.14 24.74 -9.31
N GLY A 179 5.57 23.92 -8.36
CA GLY A 179 6.99 23.73 -8.05
C GLY A 179 7.22 23.01 -6.73
N VAL A 180 8.50 22.86 -6.41
CA VAL A 180 8.97 22.18 -5.21
C VAL A 180 9.94 23.09 -4.45
N ARG A 181 9.75 23.18 -3.12
CA ARG A 181 10.64 23.90 -2.20
C ARG A 181 11.25 22.93 -1.21
N ASP A 182 12.54 22.95 -1.07
CA ASP A 182 13.28 22.19 -0.07
C ASP A 182 13.49 22.99 1.21
N VAL A 183 13.19 22.39 2.34
CA VAL A 183 13.39 22.97 3.69
C VAL A 183 14.30 22.11 4.56
N THR A 184 15.11 21.27 3.93
CA THR A 184 16.06 20.40 4.63
C THR A 184 17.21 21.22 5.21
N ASP A 185 17.60 20.94 6.44
CA ASP A 185 18.83 21.47 7.00
C ASP A 185 20.03 20.60 6.54
N HIS A 186 20.66 21.02 5.46
CA HIS A 186 21.81 20.33 4.86
C HIS A 186 23.13 20.51 5.64
N SER A 187 23.13 21.25 6.73
CA SER A 187 24.30 21.37 7.63
C SER A 187 24.53 20.12 8.49
N ILE A 188 23.47 19.32 8.69
CA ILE A 188 23.49 18.07 9.46
C ILE A 188 23.96 16.93 8.54
N ARG A 189 25.14 16.36 8.82
CA ARG A 189 25.78 15.32 7.99
C ARG A 189 25.89 13.96 8.68
N GLU A 190 25.15 13.72 9.76
CA GLU A 190 25.29 12.49 10.57
C GLU A 190 24.97 11.20 9.80
N ASN A 191 24.19 11.27 8.72
CA ASN A 191 23.79 10.12 7.91
C ASN A 191 24.08 10.31 6.41
N ALA A 192 24.98 11.23 6.04
CA ALA A 192 25.33 11.45 4.63
C ALA A 192 26.02 10.22 4.03
N TYR A 193 25.58 9.82 2.84
CA TYR A 193 26.21 8.77 2.06
C TYR A 193 27.44 9.36 1.34
N TYR A 194 28.61 8.73 1.49
CA TYR A 194 29.85 9.09 0.83
C TYR A 194 30.20 8.08 -0.25
#